data_eeec16189a5c16e082b737b39b4cfd31
#
_entry.id   eeec16189a5c16e082b737b39b4cfd31
#
_cell.length_a   1.000
_cell.length_b   1.000
_cell.length_c   1.000
_cell.angle_alpha   90.00
_cell.angle_beta   90.00
_cell.angle_gamma   90.00
#
_symmetry.space_group_name_H-M   'P 1'
#
loop_
_entity.id
_entity.type
_entity.pdbx_description
1 polymer ?
#
loop_
_entity_poly.entity_id
_entity_poly.type
_entity_poly.pdbx_seq_one_letter_code
_entity_poly.pdbx_strand_id
1 'polypeptide(L)'
;WMIVVSLNINMGVAWHRFLAFPNIWFKRNADGATALGALLPMTSGGKPIDFADPGDDDVFGVSQVEQFSWKGLLDFSTCTECGRCQSQCPAWNTGKPLSPKLLIMSLRDHAHAKAPYLLAGGGKTMEGDEKASAEQLAGVPAAALAEAERPLIGTAEEGGVIDPDVLWSCTTCGACVEQCPVDIEHVDHIVDMRRYQVMIESAFPSEAGTMLKNLEKKGNPWGLAKKQRLEWLKEVDFEIPVVGRDIEDLTEVEYLYWVGCAGALEDRAKKTTKAFAELLHIAGVTFAIMGGDEKCTGDSARRLGNEPLFQELGTDNVMSLNAAFGEETDDDGNVTPESRKPKSAKKIVATCPHCLNTLGNEYPQLGGDYEVIHHTQLLQHLIDEGKLIPVTPVEGLITYHDPCYLGRHNKIYTPPREIIAGVPGLRNEEMHRHKERGFCCGAGGARMWMEERIGKRINNERVDEALSLNPDIISTACPFCLVMLTDSVNGKKNEGKAKETVQVVDVSQLLLESVKTP
;
A
#
# COMPACT_ATOMS: atom_id res chain seq x y z
N TRP A 1 28.17 11.40 -33.48
CA TRP A 1 27.20 10.87 -32.52
C TRP A 1 25.88 11.62 -32.60
N MET A 2 25.83 12.94 -32.49
CA MET A 2 24.57 13.70 -32.57
C MET A 2 23.75 13.41 -33.83
N ILE A 3 24.39 13.31 -35.00
CA ILE A 3 23.72 12.98 -36.26
C ILE A 3 23.13 11.54 -36.21
N VAL A 4 23.90 10.57 -35.71
CA VAL A 4 23.43 9.18 -35.58
C VAL A 4 22.23 9.08 -34.62
N VAL A 5 22.28 9.79 -33.48
CA VAL A 5 21.18 9.85 -32.52
C VAL A 5 19.95 10.55 -33.12
N SER A 6 20.15 11.65 -33.87
CA SER A 6 19.05 12.37 -34.51
C SER A 6 18.36 11.59 -35.63
N LEU A 7 19.12 10.72 -36.33
CA LEU A 7 18.59 9.85 -37.38
C LEU A 7 17.95 8.55 -36.84
N ASN A 8 18.17 8.23 -35.56
CA ASN A 8 17.67 7.03 -34.90
C ASN A 8 16.94 7.38 -33.60
N ILE A 9 15.98 8.27 -33.68
CA ILE A 9 15.18 8.77 -32.57
C ILE A 9 14.47 7.63 -31.80
N ASN A 10 14.18 6.51 -32.46
CA ASN A 10 13.53 5.35 -31.88
C ASN A 10 14.51 4.35 -31.23
N MET A 11 15.79 4.68 -31.10
CA MET A 11 16.78 3.79 -30.51
C MET A 11 16.75 3.85 -28.97
N GLY A 12 15.99 2.97 -28.36
CA GLY A 12 15.82 2.65 -26.96
C GLY A 12 16.78 3.30 -25.96
N VAL A 13 17.87 2.61 -25.63
CA VAL A 13 18.82 2.96 -24.55
C VAL A 13 19.51 4.34 -24.73
N ALA A 14 19.68 4.84 -25.93
CA ALA A 14 20.28 6.17 -26.15
C ALA A 14 19.28 7.32 -25.94
N TRP A 15 18.01 7.07 -26.27
CA TRP A 15 16.94 8.06 -26.22
C TRP A 15 16.48 8.39 -24.79
N HIS A 16 16.49 7.41 -23.89
CA HIS A 16 16.11 7.61 -22.50
C HIS A 16 16.88 8.74 -21.81
N ARG A 17 18.11 9.04 -22.23
CA ARG A 17 18.92 10.13 -21.68
C ARG A 17 18.27 11.50 -21.88
N PHE A 18 17.49 11.67 -22.93
CA PHE A 18 16.75 12.92 -23.19
C PHE A 18 15.41 12.93 -22.45
N LEU A 19 14.79 11.76 -22.25
CA LEU A 19 13.51 11.65 -21.58
C LEU A 19 13.63 11.57 -20.06
N ALA A 20 14.77 11.14 -19.53
CA ALA A 20 14.98 11.04 -18.08
C ALA A 20 14.82 12.41 -17.38
N PHE A 21 15.34 13.50 -17.98
CA PHE A 21 15.19 14.82 -17.40
C PHE A 21 13.71 15.25 -17.27
N PRO A 22 12.88 15.28 -18.33
CA PRO A 22 11.47 15.61 -18.19
C PRO A 22 10.74 14.62 -17.26
N ASN A 23 11.05 13.31 -17.28
CA ASN A 23 10.40 12.36 -16.39
C ASN A 23 10.66 12.65 -14.90
N ILE A 24 11.90 12.95 -14.55
CA ILE A 24 12.29 13.35 -13.19
C ILE A 24 11.72 14.73 -12.84
N TRP A 25 11.69 15.68 -13.80
CA TRP A 25 11.15 17.02 -13.58
C TRP A 25 9.66 17.01 -13.25
N PHE A 26 8.89 16.16 -13.92
CA PHE A 26 7.45 16.02 -13.73
C PHE A 26 7.07 14.98 -12.68
N LYS A 27 7.89 14.80 -11.63
CA LYS A 27 7.50 14.02 -10.47
C LYS A 27 6.20 14.54 -9.87
N ARG A 28 5.37 13.63 -9.36
CA ARG A 28 4.11 14.03 -8.72
C ARG A 28 4.29 14.80 -7.41
N ASN A 29 5.39 14.56 -6.69
CA ASN A 29 5.66 15.16 -5.39
C ASN A 29 6.54 16.41 -5.55
N ALA A 30 6.02 17.57 -5.13
CA ALA A 30 6.70 18.86 -5.27
C ALA A 30 8.03 18.95 -4.47
N ASP A 31 8.18 18.17 -3.42
CA ASP A 31 9.41 18.02 -2.63
C ASP A 31 10.48 17.16 -3.31
N GLY A 32 10.18 16.61 -4.48
CA GLY A 32 11.06 15.72 -5.24
C GLY A 32 11.13 14.29 -4.73
N ALA A 33 10.28 13.90 -3.78
CA ALA A 33 10.18 12.53 -3.31
C ALA A 33 9.73 11.58 -4.44
N THR A 34 10.04 10.28 -4.29
CA THR A 34 9.55 9.24 -5.18
C THR A 34 8.02 9.13 -5.14
N ALA A 35 7.41 8.59 -6.20
CA ALA A 35 5.97 8.37 -6.32
C ALA A 35 5.48 7.23 -5.42
N LEU A 36 5.60 7.42 -4.10
CA LEU A 36 5.20 6.51 -3.04
C LEU A 36 4.28 7.23 -2.05
N GLY A 37 3.68 6.50 -1.13
CA GLY A 37 2.64 6.99 -0.24
C GLY A 37 1.27 6.80 -0.88
N ALA A 38 0.60 7.88 -1.27
CA ALA A 38 -0.72 7.82 -1.89
C ALA A 38 -0.68 7.20 -3.29
N LEU A 39 -1.71 6.40 -3.62
CA LEU A 39 -2.07 6.16 -5.02
C LEU A 39 -2.74 7.41 -5.59
N LEU A 40 -2.54 7.63 -6.89
CA LEU A 40 -3.27 8.69 -7.59
C LEU A 40 -4.78 8.39 -7.61
N PRO A 41 -5.63 9.42 -7.49
CA PRO A 41 -7.05 9.26 -7.75
C PRO A 41 -7.27 8.76 -9.18
N MET A 42 -8.33 8.00 -9.38
CA MET A 42 -8.70 7.58 -10.72
C MET A 42 -9.22 8.78 -11.50
N THR A 43 -8.74 8.93 -12.74
CA THR A 43 -9.09 10.08 -13.58
C THR A 43 -9.63 9.61 -14.93
N SER A 44 -10.62 10.34 -15.45
CA SER A 44 -11.10 10.23 -16.83
C SER A 44 -10.98 11.60 -17.51
N GLY A 45 -10.46 11.65 -18.74
CA GLY A 45 -10.20 12.91 -19.42
C GLY A 45 -9.32 13.91 -18.65
N GLY A 46 -8.45 13.43 -17.74
CA GLY A 46 -7.57 14.25 -16.92
C GLY A 46 -8.22 14.86 -15.66
N LYS A 47 -9.46 14.49 -15.34
CA LYS A 47 -10.18 14.93 -14.12
C LYS A 47 -10.45 13.72 -13.22
N PRO A 48 -10.41 13.88 -11.88
CA PRO A 48 -10.86 12.83 -10.97
C PRO A 48 -12.32 12.43 -11.27
N ILE A 49 -12.59 11.14 -11.22
CA ILE A 49 -13.95 10.61 -11.41
C ILE A 49 -14.74 10.81 -10.11
N ASP A 50 -15.94 11.37 -10.23
CA ASP A 50 -16.92 11.36 -9.15
C ASP A 50 -17.73 10.06 -9.21
N PHE A 51 -17.52 9.17 -8.26
CA PHE A 51 -18.23 7.89 -8.21
C PHE A 51 -19.69 8.00 -7.73
N ALA A 52 -20.11 9.15 -7.21
CA ALA A 52 -21.50 9.39 -6.86
C ALA A 52 -22.34 9.78 -8.11
N ASP A 53 -21.71 10.44 -9.08
CA ASP A 53 -22.32 10.86 -10.35
C ASP A 53 -21.32 10.70 -11.51
N PRO A 54 -20.97 9.44 -11.89
CA PRO A 54 -20.02 9.20 -12.96
C PRO A 54 -20.60 9.62 -14.32
N GLY A 55 -19.75 10.25 -15.13
CA GLY A 55 -20.12 10.64 -16.50
C GLY A 55 -20.26 9.41 -17.43
N ASP A 56 -21.17 9.51 -18.42
CA ASP A 56 -21.40 8.43 -19.41
C ASP A 56 -20.14 8.02 -20.19
N ASP A 57 -19.19 8.95 -20.36
CA ASP A 57 -17.94 8.75 -21.10
C ASP A 57 -16.74 8.41 -20.18
N ASP A 58 -16.96 8.22 -18.89
CA ASP A 58 -15.87 7.97 -17.95
C ASP A 58 -15.23 6.59 -18.15
N VAL A 59 -13.89 6.57 -18.22
CA VAL A 59 -13.10 5.35 -18.40
C VAL A 59 -12.59 4.88 -17.03
N PHE A 60 -13.03 3.70 -16.60
CA PHE A 60 -12.71 3.14 -15.30
C PHE A 60 -11.46 2.25 -15.36
N GLY A 61 -10.29 2.83 -15.05
CA GLY A 61 -9.01 2.16 -15.14
C GLY A 61 -8.44 2.14 -16.55
N VAL A 62 -7.50 1.22 -16.81
CA VAL A 62 -6.77 1.16 -18.08
C VAL A 62 -6.90 -0.21 -18.72
N SER A 63 -7.52 -0.27 -19.90
CA SER A 63 -7.63 -1.45 -20.77
C SER A 63 -6.82 -1.33 -22.06
N GLN A 64 -6.37 -0.12 -22.41
CA GLN A 64 -5.62 0.18 -23.61
C GLN A 64 -4.44 1.09 -23.27
N VAL A 65 -3.33 0.97 -23.97
CA VAL A 65 -2.10 1.70 -23.64
C VAL A 65 -2.25 3.22 -23.76
N GLU A 66 -3.10 3.70 -24.64
CA GLU A 66 -3.41 5.12 -24.82
C GLU A 66 -4.25 5.75 -23.70
N GLN A 67 -4.82 4.93 -22.82
CA GLN A 67 -5.59 5.41 -21.66
C GLN A 67 -4.69 5.75 -20.46
N PHE A 68 -3.43 5.34 -20.48
CA PHE A 68 -2.46 5.84 -19.50
C PHE A 68 -2.28 7.35 -19.63
N SER A 69 -2.01 7.99 -18.52
CA SER A 69 -1.67 9.41 -18.50
C SER A 69 -0.45 9.69 -19.39
N TRP A 70 -0.29 10.95 -19.85
CA TRP A 70 0.91 11.37 -20.58
C TRP A 70 2.20 11.07 -19.81
N LYS A 71 2.16 11.16 -18.46
CA LYS A 71 3.27 10.78 -17.58
C LYS A 71 3.55 9.28 -17.63
N GLY A 72 2.51 8.44 -17.68
CA GLY A 72 2.66 6.99 -17.86
C GLY A 72 3.33 6.64 -19.19
N LEU A 73 2.92 7.27 -20.29
CA LEU A 73 3.55 7.07 -21.59
C LEU A 73 5.01 7.56 -21.61
N LEU A 74 5.30 8.65 -20.89
CA LEU A 74 6.67 9.13 -20.70
C LEU A 74 7.50 8.14 -19.86
N ASP A 75 6.93 7.56 -18.79
CA ASP A 75 7.57 6.53 -17.98
C ASP A 75 8.02 5.33 -18.82
N PHE A 76 7.14 4.82 -19.68
CA PHE A 76 7.46 3.68 -20.54
C PHE A 76 8.63 3.97 -21.47
N SER A 77 8.61 5.16 -22.09
CA SER A 77 9.65 5.60 -23.02
C SER A 77 10.97 5.97 -22.33
N THR A 78 10.94 6.27 -21.02
CA THR A 78 12.12 6.68 -20.23
C THR A 78 12.90 5.50 -19.67
N CYS A 79 12.33 4.29 -19.63
CA CYS A 79 12.95 3.12 -19.02
C CYS A 79 14.37 2.87 -19.54
N THR A 80 15.35 2.88 -18.63
CA THR A 80 16.79 2.68 -18.93
C THR A 80 17.18 1.20 -19.00
N GLU A 81 16.25 0.28 -18.83
CA GLU A 81 16.44 -1.18 -18.82
C GLU A 81 17.50 -1.68 -17.81
N CYS A 82 17.83 -0.89 -16.81
CA CYS A 82 18.92 -1.17 -15.84
C CYS A 82 18.66 -2.38 -14.93
N GLY A 83 17.41 -2.84 -14.79
CA GLY A 83 17.03 -4.01 -14.03
C GLY A 83 16.97 -3.84 -12.50
N ARG A 84 17.21 -2.65 -11.94
CA ARG A 84 17.15 -2.43 -10.48
C ARG A 84 15.77 -2.73 -9.90
N CYS A 85 14.70 -2.33 -10.58
CA CYS A 85 13.32 -2.62 -10.17
C CYS A 85 13.03 -4.12 -10.14
N GLN A 86 13.54 -4.89 -11.11
CA GLN A 86 13.41 -6.34 -11.17
C GLN A 86 14.18 -7.02 -10.04
N SER A 87 15.44 -6.63 -9.80
CA SER A 87 16.29 -7.24 -8.76
C SER A 87 15.73 -7.04 -7.34
N GLN A 88 14.95 -5.98 -7.10
CA GLN A 88 14.35 -5.70 -5.80
C GLN A 88 12.88 -6.18 -5.69
N CYS A 89 12.28 -6.66 -6.79
CA CYS A 89 10.89 -7.10 -6.79
C CYS A 89 10.73 -8.42 -6.02
N PRO A 90 9.88 -8.48 -4.97
CA PRO A 90 9.67 -9.72 -4.21
C PRO A 90 8.98 -10.80 -5.05
N ALA A 91 8.10 -10.44 -5.97
CA ALA A 91 7.47 -11.40 -6.87
C ALA A 91 8.50 -12.06 -7.79
N TRP A 92 9.34 -11.28 -8.45
CA TRP A 92 10.41 -11.80 -9.31
C TRP A 92 11.37 -12.71 -8.55
N ASN A 93 11.83 -12.29 -7.38
CA ASN A 93 12.78 -13.05 -6.56
C ASN A 93 12.20 -14.35 -5.98
N THR A 94 10.89 -14.55 -6.08
CA THR A 94 10.20 -15.77 -5.64
C THR A 94 9.63 -16.60 -6.79
N GLY A 95 10.05 -16.33 -8.02
CA GLY A 95 9.70 -17.13 -9.20
C GLY A 95 8.29 -16.84 -9.76
N LYS A 96 7.71 -15.68 -9.45
CA LYS A 96 6.46 -15.22 -10.05
C LYS A 96 6.74 -14.45 -11.36
N PRO A 97 5.76 -14.36 -12.28
CA PRO A 97 5.99 -13.79 -13.62
C PRO A 97 6.19 -12.26 -13.61
N LEU A 98 5.92 -11.56 -12.51
CA LEU A 98 6.08 -10.11 -12.45
C LEU A 98 7.54 -9.69 -12.41
N SER A 99 8.03 -9.14 -13.52
CA SER A 99 9.22 -8.29 -13.60
C SER A 99 8.78 -6.85 -13.86
N PRO A 100 8.97 -5.89 -12.93
CA PRO A 100 8.60 -4.50 -13.19
C PRO A 100 9.31 -3.91 -14.39
N LYS A 101 10.55 -4.35 -14.68
CA LYS A 101 11.28 -3.96 -15.89
C LYS A 101 10.57 -4.43 -17.16
N LEU A 102 10.25 -5.73 -17.23
CA LEU A 102 9.60 -6.31 -18.42
C LEU A 102 8.19 -5.74 -18.60
N LEU A 103 7.46 -5.47 -17.53
CA LEU A 103 6.17 -4.81 -17.60
C LEU A 103 6.25 -3.47 -18.34
N ILE A 104 7.16 -2.58 -17.92
CA ILE A 104 7.34 -1.26 -18.55
C ILE A 104 7.82 -1.40 -20.00
N MET A 105 8.73 -2.33 -20.26
CA MET A 105 9.20 -2.58 -21.62
C MET A 105 8.10 -3.10 -22.54
N SER A 106 7.27 -4.04 -22.08
CA SER A 106 6.15 -4.56 -22.87
C SER A 106 5.11 -3.47 -23.17
N LEU A 107 4.79 -2.60 -22.21
CA LEU A 107 3.92 -1.45 -22.42
C LEU A 107 4.51 -0.45 -23.42
N ARG A 108 5.82 -0.16 -23.33
CA ARG A 108 6.53 0.68 -24.29
C ARG A 108 6.48 0.10 -25.70
N ASP A 109 6.84 -1.17 -25.83
CA ASP A 109 6.97 -1.82 -27.12
C ASP A 109 5.59 -1.94 -27.81
N HIS A 110 4.54 -2.23 -27.03
CA HIS A 110 3.15 -2.21 -27.49
C HIS A 110 2.72 -0.79 -27.92
N ALA A 111 2.98 0.23 -27.11
CA ALA A 111 2.64 1.62 -27.45
C ALA A 111 3.31 2.06 -28.76
N HIS A 112 4.60 1.74 -28.95
CA HIS A 112 5.34 2.09 -30.18
C HIS A 112 4.83 1.31 -31.39
N ALA A 113 4.52 0.02 -31.26
CA ALA A 113 4.01 -0.80 -32.37
C ALA A 113 2.59 -0.35 -32.78
N LYS A 114 1.75 0.05 -31.83
CA LYS A 114 0.39 0.58 -32.04
C LYS A 114 0.38 2.03 -32.54
N ALA A 115 1.46 2.80 -32.33
CA ALA A 115 1.51 4.24 -32.62
C ALA A 115 1.05 4.63 -34.06
N PRO A 116 1.40 3.95 -35.15
CA PRO A 116 0.91 4.32 -36.47
C PRO A 116 -0.62 4.27 -36.59
N TYR A 117 -1.29 3.33 -35.91
CA TYR A 117 -2.73 3.25 -35.84
C TYR A 117 -3.33 4.43 -35.06
N LEU A 118 -2.79 4.73 -33.87
CA LEU A 118 -3.24 5.86 -33.04
C LEU A 118 -3.04 7.21 -33.72
N LEU A 119 -1.91 7.41 -34.40
CA LEU A 119 -1.60 8.65 -35.14
C LEU A 119 -2.51 8.85 -36.38
N ALA A 120 -3.08 7.78 -36.94
CA ALA A 120 -4.09 7.84 -37.98
C ALA A 120 -5.51 8.16 -37.45
N GLY A 121 -5.66 8.35 -36.13
CA GLY A 121 -6.95 8.58 -35.48
C GLY A 121 -7.64 7.32 -35.01
N GLY A 122 -6.97 6.16 -35.08
CA GLY A 122 -7.47 4.89 -34.57
C GLY A 122 -7.74 4.92 -33.08
N GLY A 123 -8.67 4.08 -32.63
CA GLY A 123 -9.10 3.92 -31.24
C GLY A 123 -10.48 3.28 -31.19
N LYS A 124 -10.86 2.75 -30.04
CA LYS A 124 -12.18 2.16 -29.83
C LYS A 124 -13.06 3.08 -28.98
N THR A 125 -14.36 3.11 -29.26
CA THR A 125 -15.36 3.71 -28.36
C THR A 125 -15.61 2.78 -27.16
N MET A 126 -16.45 3.19 -26.23
CA MET A 126 -16.87 2.33 -25.10
C MET A 126 -17.63 1.09 -25.58
N GLU A 127 -18.37 1.21 -26.68
CA GLU A 127 -19.12 0.12 -27.33
C GLU A 127 -18.22 -0.80 -28.18
N GLY A 128 -16.92 -0.43 -28.32
CA GLY A 128 -15.95 -1.20 -29.09
C GLY A 128 -15.86 -0.81 -30.58
N ASP A 129 -16.58 0.22 -31.01
CA ASP A 129 -16.56 0.70 -32.39
C ASP A 129 -15.27 1.44 -32.72
N GLU A 130 -14.80 1.32 -33.97
CA GLU A 130 -13.62 2.01 -34.47
C GLU A 130 -13.88 3.51 -34.64
N LYS A 131 -13.01 4.34 -34.06
CA LYS A 131 -13.10 5.83 -34.16
C LYS A 131 -12.63 6.37 -35.49
N ALA A 132 -11.63 5.73 -36.10
CA ALA A 132 -11.09 6.18 -37.39
C ALA A 132 -11.89 5.66 -38.57
N SER A 133 -12.01 6.48 -39.63
CA SER A 133 -12.58 6.04 -40.88
C SER A 133 -11.69 5.03 -41.63
N ALA A 134 -12.28 4.22 -42.53
CA ALA A 134 -11.53 3.30 -43.37
C ALA A 134 -10.45 4.01 -44.22
N GLU A 135 -10.71 5.26 -44.64
CA GLU A 135 -9.73 6.08 -45.40
C GLU A 135 -8.51 6.47 -44.54
N GLN A 136 -8.74 6.83 -43.28
CA GLN A 136 -7.65 7.15 -42.33
C GLN A 136 -6.77 5.92 -42.06
N LEU A 137 -7.35 4.74 -41.97
CA LEU A 137 -6.65 3.49 -41.70
C LEU A 137 -6.00 2.85 -42.94
N ALA A 138 -6.36 3.27 -44.17
CA ALA A 138 -5.87 2.67 -45.41
C ALA A 138 -4.35 2.71 -45.58
N GLY A 139 -3.68 3.70 -44.94
CA GLY A 139 -2.23 3.87 -44.97
C GLY A 139 -1.48 3.26 -43.75
N VAL A 140 -2.21 2.69 -42.80
CA VAL A 140 -1.62 2.14 -41.58
C VAL A 140 -0.98 0.77 -41.88
N PRO A 141 0.27 0.50 -41.43
CA PRO A 141 0.87 -0.81 -41.59
C PRO A 141 0.04 -1.94 -40.98
N ALA A 142 -0.10 -3.07 -41.67
CA ALA A 142 -0.87 -4.22 -41.21
C ALA A 142 -0.40 -4.72 -39.82
N ALA A 143 0.90 -4.62 -39.51
CA ALA A 143 1.42 -4.95 -38.20
C ALA A 143 0.88 -4.05 -37.08
N ALA A 144 0.69 -2.74 -37.34
CA ALA A 144 0.14 -1.82 -36.36
C ALA A 144 -1.36 -2.03 -36.15
N LEU A 145 -2.10 -2.38 -37.20
CA LEU A 145 -3.51 -2.80 -37.09
C LEU A 145 -3.65 -4.09 -36.27
N ALA A 146 -2.81 -5.08 -36.52
CA ALA A 146 -2.79 -6.32 -35.74
C ALA A 146 -2.43 -6.07 -34.27
N GLU A 147 -1.47 -5.18 -34.00
CA GLU A 147 -1.10 -4.82 -32.63
C GLU A 147 -2.23 -4.05 -31.91
N ALA A 148 -3.03 -3.27 -32.63
CA ALA A 148 -4.17 -2.53 -32.08
C ALA A 148 -5.29 -3.46 -31.57
N GLU A 149 -5.42 -4.64 -32.15
CA GLU A 149 -6.42 -5.65 -31.75
C GLU A 149 -5.95 -6.53 -30.57
N ARG A 150 -4.70 -6.44 -30.14
CA ARG A 150 -4.20 -7.21 -29.01
C ARG A 150 -4.78 -6.69 -27.70
N PRO A 151 -5.34 -7.56 -26.82
CA PRO A 151 -5.74 -7.15 -25.49
C PRO A 151 -4.54 -6.70 -24.67
N LEU A 152 -4.67 -5.59 -23.92
CA LEU A 152 -3.60 -5.13 -23.03
C LEU A 152 -3.32 -6.15 -21.92
N ILE A 153 -4.39 -6.72 -21.35
CA ILE A 153 -4.32 -7.78 -20.35
C ILE A 153 -4.97 -9.03 -20.96
N GLY A 154 -4.22 -10.11 -20.96
CA GLY A 154 -4.68 -11.38 -21.48
C GLY A 154 -3.59 -12.44 -21.40
N THR A 155 -3.98 -13.70 -21.47
CA THR A 155 -3.06 -14.82 -21.50
C THR A 155 -2.26 -14.86 -22.80
N ALA A 156 -1.20 -15.64 -22.82
CA ALA A 156 -0.40 -15.85 -24.05
C ALA A 156 -1.25 -16.44 -25.19
N GLU A 157 -2.26 -17.27 -24.88
CA GLU A 157 -3.18 -17.86 -25.85
C GLU A 157 -4.12 -16.81 -26.45
N GLU A 158 -4.52 -15.82 -25.67
CA GLU A 158 -5.32 -14.67 -26.11
C GLU A 158 -4.47 -13.62 -26.84
N GLY A 159 -3.15 -13.78 -26.87
CA GLY A 159 -2.24 -12.80 -27.45
C GLY A 159 -2.05 -11.55 -26.61
N GLY A 160 -2.35 -11.60 -25.32
CA GLY A 160 -2.25 -10.48 -24.41
C GLY A 160 -0.86 -9.84 -24.35
N VAL A 161 -0.80 -8.55 -24.09
CA VAL A 161 0.47 -7.83 -23.90
C VAL A 161 1.05 -8.13 -22.52
N ILE A 162 0.20 -8.11 -21.50
CA ILE A 162 0.54 -8.39 -20.10
C ILE A 162 -0.33 -9.54 -19.61
N ASP A 163 0.31 -10.60 -19.13
CA ASP A 163 -0.38 -11.74 -18.52
C ASP A 163 -1.06 -11.33 -17.19
N PRO A 164 -2.30 -11.76 -16.91
CA PRO A 164 -3.00 -11.47 -15.67
C PRO A 164 -2.21 -11.82 -14.40
N ASP A 165 -1.44 -12.92 -14.40
CA ASP A 165 -0.63 -13.33 -13.26
C ASP A 165 0.48 -12.32 -12.94
N VAL A 166 0.94 -11.52 -13.91
CA VAL A 166 1.86 -10.40 -13.69
C VAL A 166 1.23 -9.36 -12.79
N LEU A 167 -0.04 -8.98 -13.06
CA LEU A 167 -0.75 -7.98 -12.26
C LEU A 167 -1.00 -8.49 -10.83
N TRP A 168 -1.51 -9.72 -10.72
CA TRP A 168 -1.90 -10.28 -9.42
C TRP A 168 -0.71 -10.72 -8.57
N SER A 169 0.49 -10.79 -9.12
CA SER A 169 1.73 -11.02 -8.36
C SER A 169 2.25 -9.79 -7.61
N CYS A 170 1.76 -8.58 -7.94
CA CYS A 170 2.24 -7.35 -7.31
C CYS A 170 1.71 -7.19 -5.88
N THR A 171 2.61 -6.92 -4.94
CA THR A 171 2.31 -6.60 -3.53
C THR A 171 2.23 -5.10 -3.24
N THR A 172 2.27 -4.25 -4.25
CA THR A 172 2.30 -2.77 -4.13
C THR A 172 3.35 -2.22 -3.14
N CYS A 173 4.40 -2.99 -2.87
CA CYS A 173 5.41 -2.66 -1.85
C CYS A 173 6.31 -1.48 -2.20
N GLY A 174 6.25 -0.96 -3.41
CA GLY A 174 7.02 0.20 -3.86
C GLY A 174 8.53 0.00 -4.08
N ALA A 175 9.06 -1.23 -3.96
CA ALA A 175 10.49 -1.47 -4.13
C ALA A 175 11.00 -1.11 -5.54
N CYS A 176 10.18 -1.30 -6.57
CA CYS A 176 10.50 -0.94 -7.94
C CYS A 176 10.57 0.58 -8.13
N VAL A 177 9.65 1.33 -7.53
CA VAL A 177 9.60 2.80 -7.57
C VAL A 177 10.80 3.39 -6.82
N GLU A 178 11.06 2.91 -5.59
CA GLU A 178 12.17 3.37 -4.74
C GLU A 178 13.54 3.20 -5.42
N GLN A 179 13.73 2.13 -6.19
CA GLN A 179 15.02 1.83 -6.80
C GLN A 179 15.15 2.35 -8.24
N CYS A 180 14.11 2.96 -8.80
CA CYS A 180 14.14 3.46 -10.18
C CYS A 180 14.96 4.76 -10.27
N PRO A 181 16.05 4.78 -11.08
CA PRO A 181 16.90 5.97 -11.19
C PRO A 181 16.28 7.09 -12.03
N VAL A 182 15.13 6.83 -12.65
CA VAL A 182 14.41 7.78 -13.51
C VAL A 182 12.95 7.96 -13.10
N ASP A 183 12.60 7.57 -11.87
CA ASP A 183 11.32 7.82 -11.20
C ASP A 183 10.07 7.31 -11.94
N ILE A 184 10.11 6.08 -12.45
CA ILE A 184 8.95 5.41 -13.06
C ILE A 184 7.94 4.98 -11.99
N GLU A 185 6.67 5.25 -12.22
CA GLU A 185 5.56 5.02 -11.28
C GLU A 185 4.92 3.63 -11.45
N HIS A 186 5.71 2.56 -11.37
CA HIS A 186 5.29 1.18 -11.66
C HIS A 186 4.03 0.73 -10.90
N VAL A 187 3.87 1.15 -9.63
CA VAL A 187 2.76 0.70 -8.78
C VAL A 187 1.44 1.26 -9.29
N ASP A 188 1.42 2.54 -9.67
CA ASP A 188 0.22 3.18 -10.20
C ASP A 188 -0.21 2.56 -11.53
N HIS A 189 0.72 2.29 -12.44
CA HIS A 189 0.41 1.60 -13.70
C HIS A 189 -0.22 0.22 -13.49
N ILE A 190 0.28 -0.56 -12.51
CA ILE A 190 -0.30 -1.85 -12.16
C ILE A 190 -1.70 -1.69 -11.58
N VAL A 191 -1.89 -0.71 -10.68
CA VAL A 191 -3.21 -0.49 -10.06
C VAL A 191 -4.22 0.03 -11.07
N ASP A 192 -3.83 0.88 -12.03
CA ASP A 192 -4.71 1.38 -13.07
C ASP A 192 -5.23 0.24 -13.98
N MET A 193 -4.37 -0.72 -14.32
CA MET A 193 -4.78 -1.93 -15.03
C MET A 193 -5.69 -2.82 -14.17
N ARG A 194 -5.39 -2.97 -12.86
CA ARG A 194 -6.26 -3.72 -11.92
C ARG A 194 -7.63 -3.07 -11.78
N ARG A 195 -7.73 -1.74 -11.77
CA ARG A 195 -8.98 -0.99 -11.71
C ARG A 195 -9.92 -1.44 -12.84
N TYR A 196 -9.43 -1.49 -14.07
CA TYR A 196 -10.22 -1.98 -15.21
C TYR A 196 -10.63 -3.45 -15.04
N GLN A 197 -9.67 -4.32 -14.68
CA GLN A 197 -9.93 -5.76 -14.50
C GLN A 197 -10.98 -6.02 -13.41
N VAL A 198 -10.99 -5.25 -12.34
CA VAL A 198 -11.92 -5.44 -11.21
C VAL A 198 -13.28 -4.83 -11.48
N MET A 199 -13.34 -3.59 -12.00
CA MET A 199 -14.58 -2.85 -12.11
C MET A 199 -15.35 -3.15 -13.39
N ILE A 200 -14.67 -3.43 -14.49
CA ILE A 200 -15.30 -3.66 -15.80
C ILE A 200 -15.33 -5.16 -16.12
N GLU A 201 -14.18 -5.82 -16.11
CA GLU A 201 -14.09 -7.24 -16.50
C GLU A 201 -14.53 -8.21 -15.40
N SER A 202 -14.61 -7.75 -14.14
CA SER A 202 -14.81 -8.62 -12.96
C SER A 202 -13.80 -9.79 -12.92
N ALA A 203 -12.62 -9.61 -13.51
CA ALA A 203 -11.57 -10.61 -13.70
C ALA A 203 -10.47 -10.42 -12.64
N PHE A 204 -10.66 -11.02 -11.48
CA PHE A 204 -9.71 -11.02 -10.36
C PHE A 204 -9.72 -12.37 -9.63
N PRO A 205 -8.67 -12.72 -8.84
CA PRO A 205 -8.64 -13.96 -8.08
C PRO A 205 -9.87 -14.12 -7.19
N SER A 206 -10.56 -15.26 -7.29
CA SER A 206 -11.85 -15.52 -6.66
C SER A 206 -11.83 -15.35 -5.13
N GLU A 207 -10.68 -15.64 -4.51
CA GLU A 207 -10.48 -15.49 -3.06
C GLU A 207 -10.63 -14.03 -2.60
N ALA A 208 -10.20 -13.08 -3.44
CA ALA A 208 -10.37 -11.65 -3.17
C ALA A 208 -11.85 -11.20 -3.17
N GLY A 209 -12.72 -11.90 -3.90
CA GLY A 209 -14.16 -11.62 -3.91
C GLY A 209 -14.81 -11.78 -2.54
N THR A 210 -14.35 -12.74 -1.73
CA THR A 210 -14.82 -12.90 -0.35
C THR A 210 -14.43 -11.70 0.52
N MET A 211 -13.21 -11.22 0.38
CA MET A 211 -12.71 -10.05 1.10
C MET A 211 -13.51 -8.79 0.71
N LEU A 212 -13.74 -8.54 -0.59
CA LEU A 212 -14.54 -7.40 -1.06
C LEU A 212 -15.96 -7.44 -0.50
N LYS A 213 -16.63 -8.59 -0.59
CA LYS A 213 -17.98 -8.78 -0.02
C LYS A 213 -18.04 -8.55 1.48
N ASN A 214 -17.00 -8.95 2.21
CA ASN A 214 -16.91 -8.73 3.65
C ASN A 214 -16.70 -7.24 3.97
N LEU A 215 -15.85 -6.55 3.23
CA LEU A 215 -15.63 -5.09 3.35
C LEU A 215 -16.94 -4.34 3.14
N GLU A 216 -17.65 -4.60 2.05
CA GLU A 216 -18.93 -3.99 1.70
C GLU A 216 -19.98 -4.21 2.80
N LYS A 217 -20.16 -5.47 3.26
CA LYS A 217 -21.25 -5.81 4.19
C LYS A 217 -20.94 -5.57 5.66
N LYS A 218 -19.68 -5.61 6.07
CA LYS A 218 -19.26 -5.60 7.48
C LYS A 218 -18.20 -4.54 7.81
N GLY A 219 -17.71 -3.79 6.82
CA GLY A 219 -16.65 -2.81 7.02
C GLY A 219 -15.31 -3.41 7.47
N ASN A 220 -15.13 -4.74 7.32
CA ASN A 220 -13.87 -5.41 7.62
C ASN A 220 -13.66 -6.66 6.76
N PRO A 221 -12.41 -7.02 6.41
CA PRO A 221 -12.15 -8.12 5.48
C PRO A 221 -12.45 -9.52 6.03
N TRP A 222 -12.56 -9.68 7.35
CA TRP A 222 -12.92 -10.98 7.97
C TRP A 222 -14.42 -11.27 7.99
N GLY A 223 -15.28 -10.27 7.70
CA GLY A 223 -16.74 -10.41 7.76
C GLY A 223 -17.29 -10.53 9.18
N LEU A 224 -16.51 -10.12 10.19
CA LEU A 224 -16.88 -10.20 11.60
C LEU A 224 -17.83 -9.06 11.99
N ALA A 225 -18.63 -9.31 13.05
CA ALA A 225 -19.62 -8.33 13.50
C ALA A 225 -18.98 -7.12 14.16
N LYS A 226 -19.55 -5.92 13.95
CA LYS A 226 -19.13 -4.62 14.47
C LYS A 226 -18.80 -4.67 15.99
N LYS A 227 -19.63 -5.34 16.80
CA LYS A 227 -19.43 -5.49 18.25
C LYS A 227 -18.12 -6.19 18.65
N GLN A 228 -17.57 -7.04 17.77
CA GLN A 228 -16.33 -7.77 18.06
C GLN A 228 -15.10 -6.87 18.07
N ARG A 229 -15.19 -5.68 17.48
CA ARG A 229 -14.09 -4.69 17.50
C ARG A 229 -13.77 -4.18 18.91
N LEU A 230 -14.68 -4.33 19.86
CA LEU A 230 -14.51 -3.90 21.25
C LEU A 230 -14.17 -5.05 22.22
N GLU A 231 -14.07 -6.30 21.74
CA GLU A 231 -13.85 -7.45 22.63
C GLU A 231 -12.50 -7.40 23.35
N TRP A 232 -11.46 -6.86 22.71
CA TRP A 232 -10.14 -6.73 23.30
C TRP A 232 -10.10 -5.78 24.51
N LEU A 233 -11.04 -4.85 24.63
CA LEU A 233 -11.18 -3.96 25.80
C LEU A 233 -11.44 -4.71 27.10
N LYS A 234 -12.02 -5.91 27.03
CA LYS A 234 -12.26 -6.77 28.21
C LYS A 234 -10.98 -7.37 28.79
N GLU A 235 -9.89 -7.28 28.06
CA GLU A 235 -8.60 -7.87 28.40
C GLU A 235 -7.56 -6.81 28.84
N VAL A 236 -7.99 -5.55 29.04
CA VAL A 236 -7.18 -4.47 29.62
C VAL A 236 -7.76 -4.05 30.96
N ASP A 237 -6.90 -3.70 31.91
CA ASP A 237 -7.28 -3.41 33.32
C ASP A 237 -7.56 -1.91 33.59
N PHE A 238 -7.72 -1.10 32.54
CA PHE A 238 -8.01 0.33 32.62
C PHE A 238 -9.08 0.72 31.59
N GLU A 239 -9.76 1.84 31.84
CA GLU A 239 -10.81 2.32 30.96
C GLU A 239 -10.21 3.05 29.74
N ILE A 240 -10.75 2.74 28.56
CA ILE A 240 -10.44 3.40 27.30
C ILE A 240 -11.75 4.00 26.78
N PRO A 241 -11.86 5.33 26.68
CA PRO A 241 -13.06 5.98 26.17
C PRO A 241 -13.33 5.61 24.71
N VAL A 242 -14.60 5.37 24.40
CA VAL A 242 -15.09 5.15 23.04
C VAL A 242 -15.92 6.34 22.62
N VAL A 243 -15.57 6.96 21.50
CA VAL A 243 -16.32 8.10 20.95
C VAL A 243 -17.77 7.69 20.64
N GLY A 244 -18.71 8.54 20.95
CA GLY A 244 -20.15 8.31 20.79
C GLY A 244 -20.77 7.36 21.82
N ARG A 245 -19.97 6.77 22.73
CA ARG A 245 -20.43 5.94 23.84
C ARG A 245 -20.08 6.54 25.20
N ASP A 246 -18.81 6.86 25.42
CA ASP A 246 -18.27 7.29 26.71
C ASP A 246 -17.90 8.78 26.68
N ILE A 247 -17.55 9.31 25.53
CA ILE A 247 -17.27 10.72 25.24
C ILE A 247 -17.97 11.12 23.96
N GLU A 248 -18.35 12.40 23.85
CA GLU A 248 -19.04 12.94 22.69
C GLU A 248 -18.07 13.16 21.52
N ASP A 249 -16.91 13.75 21.82
CA ASP A 249 -15.86 14.07 20.84
C ASP A 249 -14.45 13.90 21.43
N LEU A 250 -13.43 14.22 20.64
CA LEU A 250 -12.01 14.05 20.99
C LEU A 250 -11.36 15.30 21.59
N THR A 251 -12.13 16.29 22.05
CA THR A 251 -11.59 17.56 22.57
C THR A 251 -10.83 17.40 23.89
N GLU A 252 -11.15 16.37 24.67
CA GLU A 252 -10.54 16.09 25.99
C GLU A 252 -9.37 15.11 25.93
N VAL A 253 -9.00 14.60 24.75
CA VAL A 253 -7.92 13.61 24.59
C VAL A 253 -6.84 14.11 23.64
N GLU A 254 -5.60 13.65 23.86
CA GLU A 254 -4.45 14.04 23.04
C GLU A 254 -4.44 13.33 21.69
N TYR A 255 -4.91 12.07 21.63
CA TYR A 255 -4.87 11.24 20.43
C TYR A 255 -6.15 10.44 20.25
N LEU A 256 -6.57 10.32 18.99
CA LEU A 256 -7.40 9.19 18.57
C LEU A 256 -6.49 8.00 18.29
N TYR A 257 -6.69 6.88 18.98
CA TYR A 257 -6.07 5.62 18.62
C TYR A 257 -6.91 4.90 17.56
N TRP A 258 -6.45 4.93 16.33
CA TRP A 258 -7.01 4.14 15.23
C TRP A 258 -6.56 2.69 15.36
N VAL A 259 -7.40 1.83 15.89
CA VAL A 259 -7.09 0.43 16.17
C VAL A 259 -6.88 -0.37 14.88
N GLY A 260 -7.63 -0.04 13.83
CA GLY A 260 -7.62 -0.76 12.57
C GLY A 260 -8.34 -2.12 12.66
N CYS A 261 -8.71 -2.63 11.50
CA CYS A 261 -9.45 -3.90 11.44
C CYS A 261 -8.60 -5.09 11.95
N ALA A 262 -7.31 -5.14 11.63
CA ALA A 262 -6.41 -6.21 12.11
C ALA A 262 -6.21 -6.13 13.62
N GLY A 263 -5.89 -4.94 14.15
CA GLY A 263 -5.70 -4.73 15.59
C GLY A 263 -6.93 -5.08 16.43
N ALA A 264 -8.13 -4.87 15.88
CA ALA A 264 -9.37 -5.16 16.57
C ALA A 264 -9.84 -6.62 16.45
N LEU A 265 -9.52 -7.33 15.36
CA LEU A 265 -10.19 -8.58 15.00
C LEU A 265 -9.25 -9.79 14.83
N GLU A 266 -7.94 -9.58 14.61
CA GLU A 266 -6.96 -10.65 14.42
C GLU A 266 -6.22 -10.90 15.74
N ASP A 267 -6.23 -12.15 16.24
CA ASP A 267 -5.79 -12.47 17.60
C ASP A 267 -4.32 -12.18 17.89
N ARG A 268 -3.44 -12.30 16.89
CA ARG A 268 -2.02 -11.96 17.04
C ARG A 268 -1.82 -10.46 17.10
N ALA A 269 -2.55 -9.71 16.25
CA ALA A 269 -2.49 -8.26 16.20
C ALA A 269 -3.16 -7.60 17.42
N LYS A 270 -4.18 -8.23 18.03
CA LYS A 270 -4.76 -7.77 19.31
C LYS A 270 -3.71 -7.66 20.43
N LYS A 271 -2.67 -8.51 20.42
CA LYS A 271 -1.57 -8.40 21.40
C LYS A 271 -0.82 -7.08 21.25
N THR A 272 -0.54 -6.66 20.00
CA THR A 272 0.04 -5.34 19.71
C THR A 272 -0.89 -4.21 20.16
N THR A 273 -2.18 -4.33 19.85
CA THR A 273 -3.20 -3.33 20.26
C THR A 273 -3.21 -3.11 21.76
N LYS A 274 -3.25 -4.20 22.54
CA LYS A 274 -3.24 -4.13 24.00
C LYS A 274 -1.92 -3.59 24.54
N ALA A 275 -0.80 -4.06 24.01
CA ALA A 275 0.52 -3.60 24.44
C ALA A 275 0.70 -2.09 24.18
N PHE A 276 0.26 -1.61 23.03
CA PHE A 276 0.34 -0.19 22.73
C PHE A 276 -0.60 0.66 23.62
N ALA A 277 -1.84 0.22 23.83
CA ALA A 277 -2.79 0.89 24.73
C ALA A 277 -2.25 0.96 26.17
N GLU A 278 -1.64 -0.12 26.67
CA GLU A 278 -1.04 -0.16 28.00
C GLU A 278 0.18 0.77 28.12
N LEU A 279 1.02 0.85 27.07
CA LEU A 279 2.13 1.79 27.01
C LEU A 279 1.67 3.26 27.05
N LEU A 280 0.58 3.59 26.35
CA LEU A 280 -0.01 4.92 26.42
C LEU A 280 -0.53 5.23 27.83
N HIS A 281 -1.19 4.27 28.46
CA HIS A 281 -1.67 4.39 29.83
C HIS A 281 -0.53 4.62 30.83
N ILE A 282 0.54 3.82 30.75
CA ILE A 282 1.76 3.98 31.58
C ILE A 282 2.39 5.35 31.38
N ALA A 283 2.44 5.85 30.14
CA ALA A 283 3.00 7.16 29.81
C ALA A 283 2.09 8.33 30.21
N GLY A 284 0.87 8.08 30.68
CA GLY A 284 -0.10 9.12 31.04
C GLY A 284 -0.65 9.89 29.83
N VAL A 285 -0.61 9.30 28.63
CA VAL A 285 -1.18 9.88 27.40
C VAL A 285 -2.69 9.63 27.38
N THR A 286 -3.49 10.68 27.20
CA THR A 286 -4.94 10.56 27.05
C THR A 286 -5.30 10.20 25.61
N PHE A 287 -6.10 9.16 25.42
CA PHE A 287 -6.54 8.73 24.11
C PHE A 287 -7.93 8.10 24.15
N ALA A 288 -8.58 8.06 22.98
CA ALA A 288 -9.86 7.40 22.79
C ALA A 288 -9.84 6.58 21.50
N ILE A 289 -10.85 5.76 21.29
CA ILE A 289 -11.04 4.93 20.09
C ILE A 289 -12.42 5.17 19.47
N MET A 290 -12.55 4.93 18.16
CA MET A 290 -13.84 5.00 17.45
C MET A 290 -14.73 3.76 17.74
N GLY A 291 -14.14 2.68 18.17
CA GLY A 291 -14.85 1.45 18.50
C GLY A 291 -15.60 0.84 17.32
N GLY A 292 -16.92 0.76 17.47
CA GLY A 292 -17.78 0.16 16.44
C GLY A 292 -17.95 1.01 15.18
N ASP A 293 -17.70 2.31 15.22
CA ASP A 293 -17.87 3.21 14.08
C ASP A 293 -16.64 3.27 13.17
N GLU A 294 -15.54 2.70 13.61
CA GLU A 294 -14.36 2.47 12.79
C GLU A 294 -14.60 1.35 11.76
N LYS A 295 -14.49 1.66 10.47
CA LYS A 295 -14.45 0.69 9.37
C LYS A 295 -13.01 0.48 8.90
N CYS A 296 -12.78 -0.55 8.07
CA CYS A 296 -11.52 -0.68 7.35
C CYS A 296 -11.26 0.59 6.54
N THR A 297 -10.00 1.04 6.49
CA THR A 297 -9.63 2.22 5.69
C THR A 297 -9.83 2.06 4.19
N GLY A 298 -10.16 0.85 3.71
CA GLY A 298 -10.33 0.57 2.29
C GLY A 298 -9.00 0.25 1.55
N ASP A 299 -7.85 0.23 2.24
CA ASP A 299 -6.55 -0.03 1.62
C ASP A 299 -6.55 -1.26 0.71
N SER A 300 -7.06 -2.41 1.19
CA SER A 300 -7.06 -3.64 0.40
C SER A 300 -7.97 -3.56 -0.84
N ALA A 301 -9.13 -2.87 -0.75
CA ALA A 301 -10.02 -2.65 -1.87
C ALA A 301 -9.32 -1.78 -2.94
N ARG A 302 -8.69 -0.68 -2.54
CA ARG A 302 -8.00 0.25 -3.44
C ARG A 302 -6.83 -0.42 -4.16
N ARG A 303 -5.98 -1.19 -3.43
CA ARG A 303 -4.82 -1.89 -4.02
C ARG A 303 -5.22 -3.06 -4.89
N LEU A 304 -6.39 -3.62 -4.68
CA LEU A 304 -6.97 -4.61 -5.59
C LEU A 304 -7.45 -3.96 -6.89
N GLY A 305 -7.92 -2.71 -6.84
CA GLY A 305 -8.50 -1.97 -7.97
C GLY A 305 -9.99 -1.66 -7.81
N ASN A 306 -10.60 -1.96 -6.66
CA ASN A 306 -12.00 -1.59 -6.38
C ASN A 306 -12.04 -0.18 -5.77
N GLU A 307 -11.97 0.83 -6.62
CA GLU A 307 -11.96 2.23 -6.20
C GLU A 307 -13.31 2.69 -5.61
N PRO A 308 -14.51 2.31 -6.14
CA PRO A 308 -15.77 2.69 -5.54
C PRO A 308 -15.91 2.23 -4.09
N LEU A 309 -15.58 0.96 -3.80
CA LEU A 309 -15.64 0.44 -2.44
C LEU A 309 -14.62 1.13 -1.50
N PHE A 310 -13.45 1.50 -2.02
CA PHE A 310 -12.49 2.32 -1.26
C PHE A 310 -13.10 3.68 -0.91
N GLN A 311 -13.72 4.35 -1.86
CA GLN A 311 -14.31 5.68 -1.64
C GLN A 311 -15.50 5.61 -0.68
N GLU A 312 -16.38 4.62 -0.80
CA GLU A 312 -17.48 4.40 0.15
C GLU A 312 -16.97 4.25 1.59
N LEU A 313 -16.03 3.31 1.81
CA LEU A 313 -15.46 3.09 3.15
C LEU A 313 -14.68 4.31 3.66
N GLY A 314 -13.95 4.97 2.78
CA GLY A 314 -13.16 6.15 3.09
C GLY A 314 -14.02 7.34 3.46
N THR A 315 -15.05 7.64 2.69
CA THR A 315 -16.00 8.74 2.95
C THR A 315 -16.73 8.52 4.28
N ASP A 316 -17.22 7.31 4.54
CA ASP A 316 -17.85 6.97 5.82
C ASP A 316 -16.91 7.20 7.01
N ASN A 317 -15.65 6.78 6.89
CA ASN A 317 -14.65 7.00 7.93
C ASN A 317 -14.30 8.50 8.08
N VAL A 318 -14.20 9.25 6.97
CA VAL A 318 -13.92 10.71 7.01
C VAL A 318 -15.06 11.44 7.70
N MET A 319 -16.32 11.13 7.39
CA MET A 319 -17.47 11.73 8.07
C MET A 319 -17.44 11.43 9.57
N SER A 320 -17.22 10.16 9.95
CA SER A 320 -17.15 9.77 11.36
C SER A 320 -15.99 10.43 12.11
N LEU A 321 -14.82 10.55 11.46
CA LEU A 321 -13.63 11.18 12.03
C LEU A 321 -13.83 12.70 12.19
N ASN A 322 -14.36 13.38 11.18
CA ASN A 322 -14.62 14.83 11.25
C ASN A 322 -15.60 15.14 12.39
N ALA A 323 -16.68 14.37 12.51
CA ALA A 323 -17.62 14.50 13.61
C ALA A 323 -16.94 14.24 14.97
N ALA A 324 -16.12 13.18 15.09
CA ALA A 324 -15.39 12.86 16.31
C ALA A 324 -14.40 13.97 16.72
N PHE A 325 -13.81 14.66 15.75
CA PHE A 325 -12.98 15.84 16.00
C PHE A 325 -13.82 17.11 16.22
N GLY A 326 -15.16 17.04 16.22
CA GLY A 326 -16.06 18.18 16.43
C GLY A 326 -16.09 19.16 15.25
N GLU A 327 -15.93 18.64 14.03
CA GLU A 327 -16.19 19.38 12.78
C GLU A 327 -17.62 19.10 12.32
N GLU A 328 -18.33 20.14 11.88
CA GLU A 328 -19.68 20.04 11.35
C GLU A 328 -19.62 19.95 9.81
N THR A 329 -20.50 19.18 9.21
CA THR A 329 -20.62 19.05 7.75
C THR A 329 -21.91 19.69 7.25
N ASP A 330 -21.86 20.26 6.03
CA ASP A 330 -23.03 20.71 5.29
C ASP A 330 -23.82 19.52 4.68
N ASP A 331 -24.91 19.84 3.98
CA ASP A 331 -25.79 18.84 3.34
C ASP A 331 -25.06 18.01 2.25
N ASP A 332 -23.97 18.54 1.70
CA ASP A 332 -23.11 17.86 0.70
C ASP A 332 -21.97 17.06 1.35
N GLY A 333 -21.89 17.04 2.70
CA GLY A 333 -20.87 16.31 3.46
C GLY A 333 -19.52 17.03 3.59
N ASN A 334 -19.41 18.29 3.16
CA ASN A 334 -18.19 19.07 3.29
C ASN A 334 -18.12 19.73 4.68
N VAL A 335 -16.92 19.75 5.27
CA VAL A 335 -16.68 20.44 6.54
C VAL A 335 -16.94 21.94 6.38
N THR A 336 -17.83 22.48 7.25
CA THR A 336 -18.16 23.90 7.23
C THR A 336 -16.93 24.74 7.59
N PRO A 337 -16.71 25.92 6.95
CA PRO A 337 -15.55 26.76 7.23
C PRO A 337 -15.44 27.17 8.71
N GLU A 338 -16.57 27.36 9.40
CA GLU A 338 -16.67 27.82 10.78
C GLU A 338 -16.23 26.74 11.79
N SER A 339 -16.48 25.47 11.50
CA SER A 339 -16.14 24.34 12.38
C SER A 339 -14.77 23.72 12.07
N ARG A 340 -14.17 24.07 10.94
CA ARG A 340 -12.92 23.48 10.46
C ARG A 340 -11.77 23.67 11.43
N LYS A 341 -11.17 22.55 11.85
CA LYS A 341 -9.99 22.53 12.73
C LYS A 341 -8.68 22.38 11.94
N PRO A 342 -7.58 22.96 12.44
CA PRO A 342 -6.29 22.74 11.83
C PRO A 342 -5.87 21.28 11.96
N LYS A 343 -5.09 20.79 11.00
CA LYS A 343 -4.56 19.41 10.96
C LYS A 343 -3.89 19.00 12.28
N SER A 344 -3.10 19.89 12.88
CA SER A 344 -2.38 19.66 14.13
C SER A 344 -3.28 19.44 15.37
N ALA A 345 -4.56 19.79 15.28
CA ALA A 345 -5.55 19.51 16.33
C ALA A 345 -6.26 18.15 16.11
N LYS A 346 -6.05 17.51 14.96
CA LYS A 346 -6.69 16.24 14.57
C LYS A 346 -5.65 15.12 14.55
N LYS A 347 -5.17 14.72 15.74
CA LYS A 347 -4.08 13.76 15.90
C LYS A 347 -4.58 12.33 15.96
N ILE A 348 -4.09 11.51 15.04
CA ILE A 348 -4.39 10.07 14.96
C ILE A 348 -3.10 9.28 15.12
N VAL A 349 -3.12 8.25 15.96
CA VAL A 349 -2.02 7.26 16.03
C VAL A 349 -2.53 5.90 15.56
N ALA A 350 -1.76 5.23 14.69
CA ALA A 350 -2.11 3.92 14.15
C ALA A 350 -0.95 2.92 14.31
N THR A 351 -1.29 1.66 14.61
CA THR A 351 -0.31 0.55 14.65
C THR A 351 -0.10 -0.11 13.29
N CYS A 352 -0.99 0.15 12.32
CA CYS A 352 -0.90 -0.41 10.99
C CYS A 352 -0.36 0.63 9.98
N PRO A 353 0.80 0.39 9.33
CA PRO A 353 1.34 1.29 8.32
C PRO A 353 0.46 1.49 7.11
N HIS A 354 -0.39 0.52 6.77
CA HIS A 354 -1.39 0.66 5.71
C HIS A 354 -2.46 1.67 6.12
N CYS A 355 -2.96 1.61 7.37
CA CYS A 355 -3.90 2.60 7.89
C CYS A 355 -3.24 3.99 7.98
N LEU A 356 -2.00 4.08 8.50
CA LEU A 356 -1.21 5.31 8.50
C LEU A 356 -1.18 5.95 7.10
N ASN A 357 -0.83 5.15 6.09
CA ASN A 357 -0.71 5.63 4.72
C ASN A 357 -2.06 6.09 4.15
N THR A 358 -3.12 5.33 4.37
CA THR A 358 -4.45 5.65 3.82
C THR A 358 -5.04 6.87 4.50
N LEU A 359 -5.03 6.92 5.84
CA LEU A 359 -5.54 8.06 6.62
C LEU A 359 -4.76 9.35 6.34
N GLY A 360 -3.41 9.27 6.30
CA GLY A 360 -2.56 10.45 6.19
C GLY A 360 -2.35 10.94 4.76
N ASN A 361 -2.28 10.04 3.78
CA ASN A 361 -1.89 10.36 2.41
C ASN A 361 -3.02 10.24 1.39
N GLU A 362 -4.06 9.43 1.65
CA GLU A 362 -5.12 9.17 0.67
C GLU A 362 -6.46 9.78 1.05
N TYR A 363 -6.82 9.84 2.34
CA TYR A 363 -8.04 10.50 2.79
C TYR A 363 -8.11 12.00 2.52
N PRO A 364 -6.99 12.76 2.33
CA PRO A 364 -7.08 14.11 1.78
C PRO A 364 -7.79 14.21 0.44
N GLN A 365 -7.80 13.13 -0.38
CA GLN A 365 -8.56 13.04 -1.63
C GLN A 365 -10.08 12.94 -1.39
N LEU A 366 -10.51 12.61 -0.18
CA LEU A 366 -11.89 12.47 0.26
C LEU A 366 -12.31 13.55 1.28
N GLY A 367 -11.53 14.62 1.43
CA GLY A 367 -11.79 15.71 2.37
C GLY A 367 -11.31 15.48 3.81
N GLY A 368 -10.63 14.38 4.10
CA GLY A 368 -10.07 14.09 5.43
C GLY A 368 -8.62 14.58 5.56
N ASP A 369 -8.37 15.57 6.42
CA ASP A 369 -7.01 16.10 6.65
C ASP A 369 -6.63 15.94 8.13
N TYR A 370 -5.83 14.92 8.44
CA TYR A 370 -5.46 14.52 9.80
C TYR A 370 -3.94 14.46 9.97
N GLU A 371 -3.45 14.78 11.18
CA GLU A 371 -2.08 14.51 11.59
C GLU A 371 -1.98 13.03 12.02
N VAL A 372 -1.51 12.18 11.13
CA VAL A 372 -1.44 10.73 11.39
C VAL A 372 0.01 10.33 11.65
N ILE A 373 0.25 9.68 12.79
CA ILE A 373 1.56 9.15 13.14
C ILE A 373 1.50 7.64 13.39
N HIS A 374 2.63 7.00 13.20
CA HIS A 374 2.77 5.59 13.53
C HIS A 374 3.04 5.40 15.01
N HIS A 375 2.53 4.30 15.61
CA HIS A 375 2.73 4.03 17.03
C HIS A 375 4.20 4.04 17.45
N THR A 376 5.13 3.59 16.59
CA THR A 376 6.56 3.62 16.89
C THR A 376 7.13 5.03 16.99
N GLN A 377 6.59 6.00 16.24
CA GLN A 377 7.00 7.41 16.36
C GLN A 377 6.55 7.99 17.71
N LEU A 378 5.31 7.69 18.12
CA LEU A 378 4.81 8.15 19.42
C LEU A 378 5.56 7.48 20.56
N LEU A 379 5.79 6.17 20.50
CA LEU A 379 6.55 5.44 21.52
C LEU A 379 7.98 5.98 21.67
N GLN A 380 8.67 6.25 20.55
CA GLN A 380 10.01 6.86 20.61
C GLN A 380 9.96 8.24 21.25
N HIS A 381 8.99 9.07 20.89
CA HIS A 381 8.83 10.39 21.51
C HIS A 381 8.60 10.28 23.04
N LEU A 382 7.77 9.33 23.48
CA LEU A 382 7.52 9.10 24.92
C LEU A 382 8.75 8.57 25.67
N ILE A 383 9.62 7.80 25.01
CA ILE A 383 10.93 7.42 25.56
C ILE A 383 11.84 8.64 25.69
N ASP A 384 11.92 9.46 24.66
CA ASP A 384 12.77 10.68 24.66
C ASP A 384 12.34 11.70 25.71
N GLU A 385 11.03 11.78 26.00
CA GLU A 385 10.47 12.59 27.10
C GLU A 385 10.65 11.96 28.50
N GLY A 386 11.16 10.73 28.58
CA GLY A 386 11.29 9.99 29.84
C GLY A 386 9.97 9.52 30.44
N LYS A 387 8.87 9.50 29.67
CA LYS A 387 7.57 8.98 30.10
C LYS A 387 7.52 7.45 30.04
N LEU A 388 8.31 6.85 29.16
CA LEU A 388 8.55 5.40 29.08
C LEU A 388 10.02 5.13 29.29
N ILE A 389 10.36 4.35 30.31
CA ILE A 389 11.75 4.03 30.65
C ILE A 389 11.93 2.51 30.59
N PRO A 390 12.58 1.97 29.53
CA PRO A 390 12.92 0.56 29.46
C PRO A 390 14.00 0.21 30.50
N VAL A 391 13.68 -0.64 31.46
CA VAL A 391 14.58 -1.02 32.56
C VAL A 391 14.77 -2.52 32.70
N THR A 392 13.73 -3.32 32.40
CA THR A 392 13.79 -4.77 32.50
C THR A 392 14.47 -5.35 31.24
N PRO A 393 15.53 -6.15 31.40
CA PRO A 393 16.21 -6.74 30.24
C PRO A 393 15.31 -7.76 29.52
N VAL A 394 15.31 -7.68 28.19
CA VAL A 394 14.79 -8.69 27.27
C VAL A 394 15.97 -9.30 26.55
N GLU A 395 16.34 -10.52 26.92
CA GLU A 395 17.56 -11.16 26.41
C GLU A 395 17.32 -11.83 25.06
N GLY A 396 18.20 -11.60 24.09
CA GLY A 396 18.20 -12.34 22.83
C GLY A 396 18.79 -11.61 21.64
N LEU A 397 19.01 -12.38 20.57
CA LEU A 397 19.34 -11.86 19.25
C LEU A 397 18.05 -11.52 18.50
N ILE A 398 17.91 -10.27 18.15
CA ILE A 398 16.74 -9.76 17.43
C ILE A 398 17.13 -9.32 16.02
N THR A 399 16.22 -9.56 15.06
CA THR A 399 16.29 -8.93 13.74
C THR A 399 14.96 -8.26 13.41
N TYR A 400 15.04 -7.11 12.72
CA TYR A 400 13.87 -6.30 12.43
C TYR A 400 13.44 -6.39 10.96
N HIS A 401 12.16 -6.67 10.73
CA HIS A 401 11.54 -6.63 9.41
C HIS A 401 10.93 -5.24 9.17
N ASP A 402 11.44 -4.52 8.18
CA ASP A 402 10.90 -3.23 7.74
C ASP A 402 9.56 -3.41 7.00
N PRO A 403 8.42 -2.95 7.55
CA PRO A 403 7.17 -2.90 6.80
C PRO A 403 7.28 -1.92 5.63
N CYS A 404 6.91 -2.35 4.43
CA CYS A 404 7.10 -1.53 3.23
C CYS A 404 6.30 -0.21 3.25
N TYR A 405 5.10 -0.22 3.84
CA TYR A 405 4.28 0.97 3.97
C TYR A 405 4.77 1.93 5.07
N LEU A 406 5.48 1.43 6.08
CA LEU A 406 6.16 2.29 7.05
C LEU A 406 7.44 2.90 6.46
N GLY A 407 8.33 2.05 5.96
CA GLY A 407 9.63 2.45 5.44
C GLY A 407 9.55 3.12 4.07
N ARG A 408 9.30 2.36 3.00
CA ARG A 408 9.37 2.91 1.63
C ARG A 408 8.32 3.96 1.34
N HIS A 409 7.04 3.70 1.68
CA HIS A 409 5.96 4.64 1.40
C HIS A 409 5.98 5.88 2.29
N ASN A 410 6.35 5.77 3.57
CA ASN A 410 6.31 6.87 4.53
C ASN A 410 7.67 7.29 5.10
N LYS A 411 8.78 6.69 4.64
CA LYS A 411 10.18 7.02 5.02
C LYS A 411 10.49 6.90 6.52
N ILE A 412 9.71 6.13 7.27
CA ILE A 412 9.87 5.92 8.72
C ILE A 412 10.70 4.64 8.94
N TYR A 413 11.99 4.79 9.26
CA TYR A 413 12.94 3.69 9.48
C TYR A 413 13.58 3.71 10.86
N THR A 414 13.76 4.89 11.44
CA THR A 414 14.53 5.12 12.66
C THR A 414 13.79 4.72 13.94
N PRO A 415 12.53 5.14 14.19
CA PRO A 415 11.86 4.92 15.47
C PRO A 415 11.80 3.44 15.92
N PRO A 416 11.45 2.46 15.08
CA PRO A 416 11.47 1.06 15.52
C PRO A 416 12.83 0.57 15.98
N ARG A 417 13.91 1.06 15.34
CA ARG A 417 15.30 0.68 15.68
C ARG A 417 15.76 1.32 16.97
N GLU A 418 15.40 2.56 17.22
CA GLU A 418 15.72 3.27 18.46
C GLU A 418 15.01 2.64 19.65
N ILE A 419 13.73 2.24 19.49
CA ILE A 419 13.00 1.49 20.51
C ILE A 419 13.74 0.17 20.83
N ILE A 420 14.09 -0.62 19.81
CA ILE A 420 14.80 -1.88 19.98
C ILE A 420 16.15 -1.67 20.68
N ALA A 421 16.90 -0.64 20.27
CA ALA A 421 18.21 -0.30 20.85
C ALA A 421 18.10 0.18 22.31
N GLY A 422 16.96 0.79 22.68
CA GLY A 422 16.67 1.24 24.04
C GLY A 422 16.31 0.12 25.01
N VAL A 423 15.89 -1.06 24.53
CA VAL A 423 15.55 -2.21 25.39
C VAL A 423 16.82 -2.93 25.82
N PRO A 424 17.12 -3.00 27.14
CA PRO A 424 18.32 -3.69 27.64
C PRO A 424 18.29 -5.19 27.28
N GLY A 425 19.45 -5.78 27.03
CA GLY A 425 19.61 -7.22 26.75
C GLY A 425 19.42 -7.62 25.28
N LEU A 426 18.73 -6.82 24.47
CA LEU A 426 18.56 -7.09 23.04
C LEU A 426 19.84 -6.80 22.25
N ARG A 427 20.20 -7.71 21.35
CA ARG A 427 21.28 -7.54 20.37
C ARG A 427 20.68 -7.54 18.99
N ASN A 428 20.60 -6.36 18.34
CA ASN A 428 20.02 -6.22 17.02
C ASN A 428 21.04 -6.58 15.93
N GLU A 429 20.63 -7.46 15.00
CA GLU A 429 21.37 -7.78 13.77
C GLU A 429 20.46 -7.57 12.57
N GLU A 430 20.89 -6.71 11.63
CA GLU A 430 20.10 -6.38 10.44
C GLU A 430 20.17 -7.49 9.40
N MET A 431 19.02 -7.82 8.81
CA MET A 431 18.98 -8.66 7.61
C MET A 431 19.70 -7.98 6.44
N HIS A 432 20.22 -8.74 5.49
CA HIS A 432 20.90 -8.19 4.31
C HIS A 432 20.02 -7.17 3.56
N ARG A 433 18.75 -7.51 3.36
CA ARG A 433 17.73 -6.64 2.73
C ARG A 433 16.95 -5.90 3.83
N HIS A 434 17.37 -4.69 4.19
CA HIS A 434 16.74 -3.84 5.21
C HIS A 434 16.52 -2.41 4.73
N LYS A 435 15.76 -1.61 5.46
CA LYS A 435 15.40 -0.22 5.15
C LYS A 435 14.81 -0.10 3.72
N GLU A 436 15.36 0.79 2.88
CA GLU A 436 14.89 1.04 1.52
C GLU A 436 14.89 -0.24 0.64
N ARG A 437 15.84 -1.15 0.92
CA ARG A 437 15.97 -2.44 0.23
C ARG A 437 15.25 -3.58 0.93
N GLY A 438 14.50 -3.31 2.00
CA GLY A 438 13.78 -4.32 2.77
C GLY A 438 12.91 -5.21 1.89
N PHE A 439 12.99 -6.54 2.07
CA PHE A 439 12.16 -7.48 1.32
C PHE A 439 10.73 -7.50 1.89
N CYS A 440 9.73 -7.64 1.03
CA CYS A 440 8.32 -7.63 1.43
C CYS A 440 7.93 -8.88 2.22
N CYS A 441 6.92 -8.74 3.11
CA CYS A 441 6.28 -9.87 3.79
C CYS A 441 5.26 -10.63 2.92
N GLY A 442 4.84 -10.02 1.80
CA GLY A 442 3.88 -10.63 0.88
C GLY A 442 2.41 -10.23 1.07
N ALA A 443 2.06 -9.47 2.10
CA ALA A 443 0.66 -9.14 2.42
C ALA A 443 0.03 -8.04 1.55
N GLY A 444 0.85 -7.04 1.13
CA GLY A 444 0.36 -5.86 0.41
C GLY A 444 -0.30 -6.17 -0.93
N GLY A 445 -0.93 -5.16 -1.56
CA GLY A 445 -1.61 -5.32 -2.84
C GLY A 445 -2.82 -6.27 -2.78
N ALA A 446 -3.47 -6.36 -1.64
CA ALA A 446 -4.52 -7.33 -1.31
C ALA A 446 -4.08 -8.81 -1.35
N ARG A 447 -2.76 -9.08 -1.50
CA ARG A 447 -2.22 -10.46 -1.63
C ARG A 447 -2.44 -11.32 -0.38
N MET A 448 -2.58 -10.73 0.81
CA MET A 448 -2.92 -11.46 2.03
C MET A 448 -4.24 -12.26 1.91
N TRP A 449 -5.13 -11.79 1.02
CA TRP A 449 -6.46 -12.37 0.81
C TRP A 449 -6.52 -13.30 -0.41
N MET A 450 -5.36 -13.63 -1.00
CA MET A 450 -5.22 -14.48 -2.18
C MET A 450 -4.26 -15.62 -1.91
N GLU A 451 -4.46 -16.74 -2.61
CA GLU A 451 -3.51 -17.85 -2.55
C GLU A 451 -2.27 -17.60 -3.42
N GLU A 452 -1.10 -17.96 -2.91
CA GLU A 452 0.16 -17.93 -3.65
C GLU A 452 0.45 -19.30 -4.27
N ARG A 453 0.02 -19.50 -5.52
CA ARG A 453 0.14 -20.78 -6.24
C ARG A 453 1.37 -20.85 -7.16
N ILE A 454 1.98 -19.70 -7.46
CA ILE A 454 3.12 -19.59 -8.38
C ILE A 454 4.39 -19.32 -7.59
N GLY A 455 5.42 -20.11 -7.84
CA GLY A 455 6.73 -19.95 -7.23
C GLY A 455 6.75 -20.16 -5.70
N LYS A 456 7.77 -19.63 -5.04
CA LYS A 456 7.90 -19.65 -3.58
C LYS A 456 7.03 -18.58 -2.95
N ARG A 457 6.42 -18.84 -1.80
CA ARG A 457 5.71 -17.79 -1.05
C ARG A 457 6.66 -16.70 -0.60
N ILE A 458 6.23 -15.43 -0.75
CA ILE A 458 7.06 -14.26 -0.47
C ILE A 458 7.47 -14.20 1.02
N ASN A 459 6.54 -14.52 1.93
CA ASN A 459 6.85 -14.57 3.36
C ASN A 459 7.91 -15.62 3.70
N ASN A 460 7.91 -16.78 3.02
CA ASN A 460 8.90 -17.82 3.22
C ASN A 460 10.31 -17.36 2.81
N GLU A 461 10.43 -16.62 1.71
CA GLU A 461 11.70 -16.04 1.28
C GLU A 461 12.23 -15.04 2.33
N ARG A 462 11.33 -14.18 2.87
CA ARG A 462 11.71 -13.21 3.92
C ARG A 462 12.11 -13.87 5.23
N VAL A 463 11.38 -14.91 5.64
CA VAL A 463 11.69 -15.64 6.88
C VAL A 463 12.97 -16.47 6.73
N ASP A 464 13.24 -17.06 5.55
CA ASP A 464 14.52 -17.75 5.30
C ASP A 464 15.70 -16.79 5.47
N GLU A 465 15.58 -15.54 4.99
CA GLU A 465 16.61 -14.51 5.21
C GLU A 465 16.76 -14.15 6.71
N ALA A 466 15.66 -13.97 7.42
CA ALA A 466 15.71 -13.68 8.86
C ALA A 466 16.35 -14.83 9.64
N LEU A 467 15.96 -16.07 9.37
CA LEU A 467 16.48 -17.26 10.04
C LEU A 467 17.97 -17.54 9.74
N SER A 468 18.51 -16.99 8.63
CA SER A 468 19.94 -17.11 8.34
C SER A 468 20.84 -16.43 9.39
N LEU A 469 20.30 -15.47 10.15
CA LEU A 469 20.95 -14.82 11.28
C LEU A 469 20.81 -15.62 12.59
N ASN A 470 20.05 -16.71 12.58
CA ASN A 470 19.74 -17.54 13.75
C ASN A 470 19.16 -16.75 14.94
N PRO A 471 18.18 -15.84 14.74
CA PRO A 471 17.66 -14.97 15.77
C PRO A 471 16.82 -15.74 16.80
N ASP A 472 16.65 -15.12 17.97
CA ASP A 472 15.66 -15.55 18.98
C ASP A 472 14.32 -14.83 18.75
N ILE A 473 14.40 -13.60 18.21
CA ILE A 473 13.24 -12.72 17.96
C ILE A 473 13.30 -12.15 16.53
N ILE A 474 12.19 -12.25 15.82
CA ILE A 474 11.94 -11.48 14.59
C ILE A 474 10.92 -10.42 14.94
N SER A 475 11.28 -9.15 14.86
CA SER A 475 10.38 -8.05 15.17
C SER A 475 9.90 -7.32 13.93
N THR A 476 8.72 -6.74 14.03
CA THR A 476 8.14 -5.87 13.01
C THR A 476 7.27 -4.80 13.65
N ALA A 477 6.72 -3.88 12.86
CA ALA A 477 5.80 -2.83 13.31
C ALA A 477 4.63 -2.70 12.33
N CYS A 478 3.98 -3.84 12.04
CA CYS A 478 2.82 -3.91 11.15
C CYS A 478 2.03 -5.19 11.44
N PRO A 479 0.72 -5.13 11.70
CA PRO A 479 -0.09 -6.31 12.02
C PRO A 479 -0.13 -7.32 10.87
N PHE A 480 -0.15 -6.89 9.61
CA PHE A 480 -0.11 -7.82 8.48
C PHE A 480 1.26 -8.49 8.32
N CYS A 481 2.36 -7.75 8.52
CA CYS A 481 3.70 -8.35 8.54
C CYS A 481 3.82 -9.36 9.69
N LEU A 482 3.29 -9.04 10.87
CA LEU A 482 3.27 -9.94 12.04
C LEU A 482 2.59 -11.26 11.70
N VAL A 483 1.42 -11.22 11.06
CA VAL A 483 0.68 -12.42 10.62
C VAL A 483 1.49 -13.23 9.62
N MET A 484 1.97 -12.60 8.55
CA MET A 484 2.67 -13.29 7.47
C MET A 484 4.00 -13.93 7.91
N LEU A 485 4.75 -13.23 8.76
CA LEU A 485 6.01 -13.75 9.30
C LEU A 485 5.75 -14.88 10.29
N THR A 486 4.74 -14.75 11.17
CA THR A 486 4.36 -15.79 12.12
C THR A 486 3.94 -17.07 11.42
N ASP A 487 3.12 -16.98 10.37
CA ASP A 487 2.70 -18.14 9.60
C ASP A 487 3.89 -18.86 8.96
N SER A 488 4.82 -18.12 8.40
CA SER A 488 6.02 -18.69 7.79
C SER A 488 6.97 -19.30 8.84
N VAL A 489 7.19 -18.62 9.97
CA VAL A 489 8.02 -19.16 11.08
C VAL A 489 7.43 -20.46 11.62
N ASN A 490 6.11 -20.51 11.83
CA ASN A 490 5.44 -21.74 12.29
C ASN A 490 5.58 -22.88 11.28
N GLY A 491 5.44 -22.59 9.99
CA GLY A 491 5.74 -23.54 8.92
C GLY A 491 7.17 -24.08 8.99
N LYS A 492 8.17 -23.18 9.21
CA LYS A 492 9.59 -23.54 9.33
C LYS A 492 9.88 -24.36 10.60
N LYS A 493 9.21 -24.09 11.73
CA LYS A 493 9.28 -24.91 12.93
C LYS A 493 8.79 -26.33 12.66
N ASN A 494 7.61 -26.46 12.04
CA ASN A 494 7.05 -27.77 11.67
C ASN A 494 7.97 -28.57 10.73
N GLU A 495 8.76 -27.89 9.91
CA GLU A 495 9.76 -28.49 9.03
C GLU A 495 11.10 -28.77 9.74
N GLY A 496 11.27 -28.42 11.00
CA GLY A 496 12.53 -28.51 11.75
C GLY A 496 13.63 -27.55 11.26
N LYS A 497 13.24 -26.46 10.56
CA LYS A 497 14.15 -25.45 9.97
C LYS A 497 14.28 -24.18 10.79
N ALA A 498 13.53 -24.05 11.87
CA ALA A 498 13.61 -22.95 12.82
C ALA A 498 13.65 -23.48 14.25
N LYS A 499 14.31 -22.74 15.15
CA LYS A 499 14.25 -23.06 16.60
C LYS A 499 12.80 -22.98 17.08
N GLU A 500 12.36 -23.88 17.93
CA GLU A 500 11.02 -23.81 18.55
C GLU A 500 10.79 -22.51 19.33
N THR A 501 11.85 -21.95 19.87
CA THR A 501 11.82 -20.73 20.70
C THR A 501 11.73 -19.43 19.91
N VAL A 502 11.97 -19.42 18.59
CA VAL A 502 11.90 -18.18 17.78
C VAL A 502 10.50 -17.56 17.88
N GLN A 503 10.46 -16.29 18.23
CA GLN A 503 9.23 -15.52 18.33
C GLN A 503 9.13 -14.48 17.22
N VAL A 504 7.89 -14.17 16.81
CA VAL A 504 7.58 -13.02 15.94
C VAL A 504 6.72 -12.08 16.75
N VAL A 505 7.20 -10.85 16.99
CA VAL A 505 6.54 -9.88 17.86
C VAL A 505 6.59 -8.46 17.28
N ASP A 506 5.62 -7.64 17.68
CA ASP A 506 5.66 -6.21 17.41
C ASP A 506 6.61 -5.51 18.39
N VAL A 507 7.24 -4.41 17.96
CA VAL A 507 8.17 -3.62 18.81
C VAL A 507 7.49 -3.10 20.08
N SER A 508 6.19 -2.81 20.06
CA SER A 508 5.44 -2.37 21.25
C SER A 508 5.34 -3.45 22.33
N GLN A 509 5.29 -4.72 21.94
CA GLN A 509 5.27 -5.84 22.89
C GLN A 509 6.61 -5.97 23.63
N LEU A 510 7.73 -5.80 22.91
CA LEU A 510 9.07 -5.80 23.50
C LEU A 510 9.27 -4.62 24.45
N LEU A 511 8.85 -3.44 24.03
CA LEU A 511 8.93 -2.25 24.87
C LEU A 511 8.11 -2.41 26.15
N LEU A 512 6.87 -2.92 26.04
CA LEU A 512 6.01 -3.14 27.20
C LEU A 512 6.65 -4.09 28.21
N GLU A 513 7.25 -5.20 27.72
CA GLU A 513 7.96 -6.16 28.57
C GLU A 513 9.11 -5.50 29.33
N SER A 514 9.82 -4.56 28.69
CA SER A 514 10.96 -3.85 29.27
C SER A 514 10.57 -2.69 30.19
N VAL A 515 9.44 -2.03 29.94
CA VAL A 515 8.95 -0.91 30.78
C VAL A 515 8.28 -1.41 32.05
N LYS A 516 7.67 -2.60 32.05
CA LYS A 516 7.11 -3.20 33.26
C LYS A 516 8.20 -3.52 34.27
N THR A 517 8.05 -2.98 35.47
CA THR A 517 8.86 -3.38 36.62
C THR A 517 8.47 -4.80 37.02
N PRO A 518 9.44 -5.68 37.35
CA PRO A 518 9.17 -7.06 37.78
C PRO A 518 8.28 -7.13 39.01
#